data_cf46eedb3c09e5d990d39f947d3660e4
#
_entry.id   cf46eedb3c09e5d990d39f947d3660e4
#
_cell.length_a   1.000
_cell.length_b   1.000
_cell.length_c   1.000
_cell.angle_alpha   90.00
_cell.angle_beta   90.00
_cell.angle_gamma   90.00
#
_symmetry.space_group_name_H-M   'P 1'
#
loop_
_entity.id
_entity.type
_entity.pdbx_description
1 polymer ?
#
loop_
_entity_poly.entity_id
_entity_poly.type
_entity_poly.pdbx_seq_one_letter_code
_entity_poly.pdbx_strand_id
1 'polypeptide(L)'
;MVGRGAGPAPHRPGEREDGVPGPGSRVARATILVRPLDQFGRRRLAFGVTFQALRPRAHSMDFRQPIHSDHAKTLDSEGLRRQFLVDPVFVPGQLTLTYSQIDRIVVGGAMPLGEEVGFPAELAKQFAVGAFLERRELGVINVGGPGSVVVDGKSHALGPRDALYVGMGARDARFRSADAADPAKFYLNSAPAHRACPTRRVTQAEAASTTLGDAKTANRRTIYKLLVPGVVETCQLTMGMTVLEPGSVWNTFPTHTHERRMEVYFYFALPPDAAVVHLCGRPDETRHIVVRNEQAVINPSWSLHSGVGTQAYTFIWGMVGENQVFDDMDHIATAELR
;
A
#
# COMPACT_ATOMS: atom_id res chain seq x y z
N MET A 1 45.69 15.93 -55.42
CA MET A 1 44.81 17.04 -55.85
C MET A 1 43.84 17.35 -54.74
N VAL A 2 43.83 18.59 -54.34
CA VAL A 2 43.22 19.16 -53.17
C VAL A 2 41.72 19.41 -53.42
N GLY A 3 40.84 18.96 -52.54
CA GLY A 3 39.42 19.30 -52.50
C GLY A 3 39.08 19.88 -51.15
N ARG A 4 38.81 21.20 -51.09
CA ARG A 4 38.47 21.96 -49.87
C ARG A 4 37.01 21.73 -49.48
N GLY A 5 36.78 21.41 -48.21
CA GLY A 5 35.46 21.34 -47.58
C GLY A 5 34.96 22.73 -47.21
N ALA A 6 33.63 22.88 -47.32
CA ALA A 6 32.90 24.04 -46.83
C ALA A 6 32.51 23.83 -45.33
N GLY A 7 32.71 24.85 -44.52
CA GLY A 7 32.34 24.90 -43.10
C GLY A 7 30.85 25.18 -42.89
N PRO A 8 30.29 24.82 -41.73
CA PRO A 8 28.86 25.01 -41.43
C PRO A 8 28.55 26.44 -40.99
N ALA A 9 27.34 26.88 -41.32
CA ALA A 9 26.77 28.18 -41.01
C ALA A 9 26.38 28.31 -39.53
N PRO A 10 26.25 29.54 -38.98
CA PRO A 10 25.98 29.73 -37.54
C PRO A 10 24.51 29.47 -37.16
N HIS A 11 24.34 28.79 -36.05
CA HIS A 11 23.04 28.57 -35.40
C HIS A 11 22.44 29.87 -34.87
N ARG A 12 21.16 30.09 -35.12
CA ARG A 12 20.32 31.08 -34.44
C ARG A 12 19.91 30.56 -33.05
N PRO A 13 19.77 31.40 -32.02
CA PRO A 13 19.30 30.97 -30.70
C PRO A 13 17.81 30.65 -30.76
N GLY A 14 17.50 29.38 -30.43
CA GLY A 14 16.14 28.89 -30.31
C GLY A 14 15.48 29.34 -29.01
N GLU A 15 14.20 29.56 -29.11
CA GLU A 15 13.26 29.88 -28.06
C GLU A 15 13.29 28.82 -26.94
N ARG A 16 13.23 29.28 -25.70
CA ARG A 16 13.12 28.42 -24.53
C ARG A 16 11.70 27.84 -24.49
N GLU A 17 11.56 26.56 -24.70
CA GLU A 17 10.34 25.84 -24.36
C GLU A 17 10.18 25.84 -22.84
N ASP A 18 9.03 26.33 -22.37
CA ASP A 18 8.63 26.31 -20.97
C ASP A 18 8.48 24.85 -20.54
N GLY A 19 9.26 24.47 -19.52
CA GLY A 19 9.28 23.13 -18.97
C GLY A 19 7.91 22.73 -18.40
N VAL A 20 7.42 21.59 -18.83
CA VAL A 20 6.25 20.91 -18.25
C VAL A 20 6.57 20.53 -16.81
N PRO A 21 5.80 20.97 -15.82
CA PRO A 21 6.05 20.60 -14.41
C PRO A 21 5.79 19.11 -14.22
N GLY A 22 6.72 18.41 -13.57
CA GLY A 22 6.61 17.01 -13.20
C GLY A 22 5.43 16.72 -12.27
N PRO A 23 4.99 15.46 -12.14
CA PRO A 23 3.86 15.09 -11.30
C PRO A 23 4.18 15.33 -9.83
N GLY A 24 3.48 16.28 -9.21
CA GLY A 24 3.60 16.61 -7.78
C GLY A 24 3.79 18.08 -7.44
N SER A 25 3.84 19.00 -8.42
CA SER A 25 3.94 20.43 -8.13
C SER A 25 2.61 20.96 -7.57
N ARG A 26 2.64 21.48 -6.34
CA ARG A 26 1.54 22.23 -5.74
C ARG A 26 1.46 23.59 -6.42
N VAL A 27 0.40 23.85 -7.18
CA VAL A 27 0.13 25.18 -7.72
C VAL A 27 -0.58 25.99 -6.64
N ALA A 28 0.12 26.94 -6.02
CA ALA A 28 -0.48 27.90 -5.12
C ALA A 28 -1.09 29.05 -5.94
N ARG A 29 -2.42 29.23 -5.88
CA ARG A 29 -3.06 30.46 -6.34
C ARG A 29 -3.25 31.38 -5.13
N ALA A 30 -2.59 32.54 -5.15
CA ALA A 30 -2.83 33.59 -4.18
C ALA A 30 -4.02 34.45 -4.66
N THR A 31 -5.09 34.49 -3.89
CA THR A 31 -6.22 35.41 -4.12
C THR A 31 -6.12 36.53 -3.10
N ILE A 32 -5.97 37.75 -3.59
CA ILE A 32 -5.97 38.94 -2.75
C ILE A 32 -7.43 39.35 -2.53
N LEU A 33 -7.94 39.16 -1.32
CA LEU A 33 -9.24 39.69 -0.91
C LEU A 33 -9.03 41.08 -0.30
N VAL A 34 -9.47 42.11 -1.00
CA VAL A 34 -9.51 43.47 -0.50
C VAL A 34 -10.81 43.68 0.27
N ARG A 35 -10.75 43.78 1.60
CA ARG A 35 -11.89 44.18 2.42
C ARG A 35 -12.04 45.71 2.49
N PRO A 36 -13.26 46.22 2.71
CA PRO A 36 -13.48 47.67 2.95
C PRO A 36 -12.69 48.12 4.19
N LEU A 37 -12.37 49.42 4.21
CA LEU A 37 -11.63 50.09 5.28
C LEU A 37 -12.35 49.90 6.62
N ASP A 38 -11.57 49.65 7.70
CA ASP A 38 -12.12 49.67 9.05
C ASP A 38 -12.48 51.09 9.48
N GLN A 39 -13.16 51.24 10.61
CA GLN A 39 -13.60 52.52 11.15
C GLN A 39 -12.44 53.52 11.50
N PHE A 40 -11.20 53.06 11.35
CA PHE A 40 -10.00 53.86 11.54
C PHE A 40 -9.21 54.11 10.24
N GLY A 41 -9.77 53.78 9.07
CA GLY A 41 -9.16 54.03 7.77
C GLY A 41 -7.97 53.13 7.43
N ARG A 42 -7.75 52.01 8.13
CA ARG A 42 -6.62 51.10 7.90
C ARG A 42 -7.00 49.92 7.00
N ARG A 43 -6.18 49.66 5.98
CA ARG A 43 -6.31 48.45 5.14
C ARG A 43 -5.58 47.29 5.80
N ARG A 44 -6.30 46.27 6.26
CA ARG A 44 -5.71 44.98 6.60
C ARG A 44 -5.72 44.11 5.37
N LEU A 45 -4.53 43.79 4.84
CA LEU A 45 -4.34 42.74 3.84
C LEU A 45 -4.39 41.40 4.52
N ALA A 46 -5.43 40.62 4.28
CA ALA A 46 -5.48 39.23 4.71
C ALA A 46 -5.01 38.33 3.56
N PHE A 47 -3.84 37.75 3.68
CA PHE A 47 -3.37 36.74 2.75
C PHE A 47 -4.05 35.40 3.10
N GLY A 48 -5.08 35.05 2.38
CA GLY A 48 -5.67 33.73 2.43
C GLY A 48 -5.00 32.83 1.40
N VAL A 49 -4.10 31.96 1.82
CA VAL A 49 -3.60 30.88 0.95
C VAL A 49 -4.58 29.72 1.07
N THR A 50 -5.47 29.58 0.10
CA THR A 50 -6.31 28.40 -0.04
C THR A 50 -5.49 27.32 -0.75
N PHE A 51 -5.04 26.33 -0.01
CA PHE A 51 -4.50 25.11 -0.60
C PHE A 51 -5.66 24.29 -1.18
N GLN A 52 -5.88 24.42 -2.46
CA GLN A 52 -6.74 23.50 -3.17
C GLN A 52 -5.90 22.21 -3.36
N ALA A 53 -6.12 21.23 -2.50
CA ALA A 53 -5.59 19.89 -2.75
C ALA A 53 -6.08 19.47 -4.13
N LEU A 54 -5.15 19.25 -5.06
CA LEU A 54 -5.48 18.60 -6.33
C LEU A 54 -6.13 17.25 -5.95
N ARG A 55 -7.45 17.14 -6.21
CA ARG A 55 -8.10 15.84 -6.12
C ARG A 55 -7.31 14.90 -7.02
N PRO A 56 -6.82 13.75 -6.51
CA PRO A 56 -6.20 12.76 -7.37
C PRO A 56 -7.19 12.48 -8.51
N ARG A 57 -6.70 12.41 -9.73
CA ARG A 57 -7.53 11.99 -10.87
C ARG A 57 -8.15 10.66 -10.46
N ALA A 58 -9.47 10.58 -10.37
CA ALA A 58 -10.17 9.32 -10.18
C ALA A 58 -9.59 8.34 -11.19
N HIS A 59 -9.01 7.21 -10.69
CA HIS A 59 -8.42 6.11 -11.47
C HIS A 59 -6.92 6.19 -11.85
N SER A 60 -6.09 7.03 -11.24
CA SER A 60 -4.63 6.91 -11.41
C SER A 60 -4.01 6.14 -10.25
N MET A 61 -3.33 5.05 -10.56
CA MET A 61 -2.50 4.32 -9.59
C MET A 61 -1.28 5.16 -9.20
N ASP A 62 -0.94 5.17 -7.91
CA ASP A 62 0.31 5.75 -7.42
C ASP A 62 1.49 4.82 -7.76
N PHE A 63 2.53 5.34 -8.43
CA PHE A 63 3.71 4.58 -8.82
C PHE A 63 4.91 4.97 -7.98
N ARG A 64 5.52 3.99 -7.28
CA ARG A 64 6.68 4.21 -6.42
C ARG A 64 7.90 3.47 -6.93
N GLN A 65 8.98 4.24 -7.11
CA GLN A 65 10.31 3.72 -7.42
C GLN A 65 10.94 3.11 -6.16
N PRO A 66 11.78 2.06 -6.28
CA PRO A 66 12.55 1.58 -5.15
C PRO A 66 13.64 2.57 -4.81
N ILE A 67 14.00 2.63 -3.54
CA ILE A 67 15.16 3.40 -3.09
C ILE A 67 16.21 2.49 -2.45
N HIS A 68 17.46 2.88 -2.57
CA HIS A 68 18.55 2.19 -1.92
C HIS A 68 18.51 2.40 -0.40
N SER A 69 18.90 1.41 0.38
CA SER A 69 18.92 1.48 1.85
C SER A 69 19.73 2.68 2.39
N ASP A 70 20.88 3.00 1.73
CA ASP A 70 21.67 4.15 2.11
C ASP A 70 21.00 5.51 1.84
N HIS A 71 20.08 5.58 0.87
CA HIS A 71 19.27 6.77 0.68
C HIS A 71 18.14 6.84 1.72
N ALA A 72 17.55 5.71 2.06
CA ALA A 72 16.46 5.65 3.05
C ALA A 72 16.86 6.24 4.41
N LYS A 73 18.11 6.03 4.86
CA LYS A 73 18.62 6.58 6.12
C LYS A 73 18.69 8.11 6.16
N THR A 74 18.68 8.78 4.99
CA THR A 74 18.76 10.23 4.89
C THR A 74 17.39 10.91 4.81
N LEU A 75 16.30 10.12 4.69
CA LEU A 75 14.94 10.66 4.61
C LEU A 75 14.47 11.16 5.97
N ASP A 76 13.82 12.31 5.94
CA ASP A 76 13.01 12.80 7.05
C ASP A 76 11.68 12.00 7.17
N SER A 77 10.88 12.31 8.19
CA SER A 77 9.60 11.64 8.42
C SER A 77 8.66 11.74 7.24
N GLU A 78 8.60 12.89 6.55
CA GLU A 78 7.75 13.08 5.38
C GLU A 78 8.28 12.29 4.16
N GLY A 79 9.59 12.24 3.99
CA GLY A 79 10.25 11.43 2.97
C GLY A 79 9.96 9.93 3.16
N LEU A 80 10.07 9.42 4.39
CA LEU A 80 9.75 8.03 4.72
C LEU A 80 8.26 7.72 4.44
N ARG A 81 7.35 8.59 4.87
CA ARG A 81 5.91 8.44 4.62
C ARG A 81 5.60 8.43 3.13
N ARG A 82 6.14 9.38 2.37
CA ARG A 82 5.95 9.45 0.91
C ARG A 82 6.46 8.19 0.21
N GLN A 83 7.56 7.62 0.70
CA GLN A 83 8.20 6.47 0.07
C GLN A 83 7.52 5.14 0.44
N PHE A 84 7.16 4.95 1.70
CA PHE A 84 6.76 3.63 2.20
C PHE A 84 5.32 3.56 2.72
N LEU A 85 4.71 4.66 3.16
CA LEU A 85 3.35 4.64 3.68
C LEU A 85 2.34 4.71 2.53
N VAL A 86 1.37 3.81 2.53
CA VAL A 86 0.19 3.83 1.65
C VAL A 86 -0.98 4.39 2.44
N ASP A 87 -1.43 5.58 2.02
CA ASP A 87 -2.51 6.34 2.65
C ASP A 87 -3.13 7.33 1.65
N PRO A 88 -4.44 7.28 1.42
CA PRO A 88 -5.42 6.35 1.96
C PRO A 88 -5.42 4.98 1.26
N VAL A 89 -5.72 3.91 2.00
CA VAL A 89 -6.00 2.58 1.43
C VAL A 89 -7.47 2.49 1.01
N PHE A 90 -8.39 3.07 1.78
CA PHE A 90 -9.81 3.05 1.47
C PHE A 90 -10.35 4.46 1.23
N VAL A 91 -11.07 4.61 0.13
CA VAL A 91 -11.86 5.80 -0.20
C VAL A 91 -13.28 5.33 -0.56
N PRO A 92 -14.33 5.86 0.09
CA PRO A 92 -15.70 5.45 -0.17
C PRO A 92 -16.08 5.48 -1.65
N GLY A 93 -16.64 4.39 -2.17
CA GLY A 93 -17.05 4.22 -3.56
C GLY A 93 -15.89 4.08 -4.56
N GLN A 94 -14.66 3.81 -4.12
CA GLN A 94 -13.50 3.82 -5.01
C GLN A 94 -12.61 2.58 -4.83
N LEU A 95 -11.80 2.33 -5.87
CA LEU A 95 -10.61 1.48 -5.85
C LEU A 95 -9.38 2.39 -5.74
N THR A 96 -8.54 2.17 -4.75
CA THR A 96 -7.24 2.85 -4.57
C THR A 96 -6.13 1.84 -4.77
N LEU A 97 -5.10 2.20 -5.53
CA LEU A 97 -3.98 1.31 -5.83
C LEU A 97 -2.65 2.08 -5.78
N THR A 98 -1.67 1.47 -5.15
CA THR A 98 -0.26 1.88 -5.17
C THR A 98 0.58 0.75 -5.74
N TYR A 99 1.30 1.01 -6.82
CA TYR A 99 2.28 0.09 -7.40
C TYR A 99 3.66 0.42 -6.84
N SER A 100 4.30 -0.56 -6.25
CA SER A 100 5.71 -0.49 -5.87
C SER A 100 6.55 -1.29 -6.86
N GLN A 101 7.68 -0.73 -7.30
CA GLN A 101 8.64 -1.49 -8.09
C GLN A 101 9.46 -2.50 -7.24
N ILE A 102 9.35 -2.46 -5.92
CA ILE A 102 9.86 -3.50 -5.02
C ILE A 102 8.98 -4.74 -5.27
N ASP A 103 9.57 -5.79 -5.79
CA ASP A 103 8.90 -7.03 -6.24
C ASP A 103 7.63 -6.81 -7.07
N ARG A 104 7.44 -5.60 -7.60
CA ARG A 104 6.30 -5.21 -8.45
C ARG A 104 4.93 -5.48 -7.83
N ILE A 105 4.84 -5.39 -6.51
CA ILE A 105 3.58 -5.53 -5.79
C ILE A 105 2.66 -4.34 -6.06
N VAL A 106 1.36 -4.60 -6.11
CA VAL A 106 0.30 -3.58 -5.99
C VAL A 106 -0.38 -3.74 -4.65
N VAL A 107 -0.47 -2.66 -3.92
CA VAL A 107 -1.15 -2.55 -2.61
C VAL A 107 -2.33 -1.62 -2.77
N GLY A 108 -3.47 -1.95 -2.20
CA GLY A 108 -4.62 -1.05 -2.29
C GLY A 108 -5.85 -1.54 -1.55
N GLY A 109 -6.96 -0.90 -1.87
CA GLY A 109 -8.25 -1.24 -1.28
C GLY A 109 -9.43 -0.88 -2.19
N ALA A 110 -10.50 -1.63 -2.05
CA ALA A 110 -11.78 -1.33 -2.65
C ALA A 110 -12.83 -1.18 -1.55
N MET A 111 -13.53 -0.04 -1.55
CA MET A 111 -14.62 0.24 -0.60
C MET A 111 -15.90 0.59 -1.37
N PRO A 112 -16.58 -0.41 -1.97
CA PRO A 112 -17.82 -0.17 -2.69
C PRO A 112 -18.92 0.27 -1.72
N LEU A 113 -19.76 1.21 -2.15
CA LEU A 113 -20.96 1.62 -1.43
C LEU A 113 -22.20 0.97 -2.08
N GLY A 114 -23.01 1.76 -2.79
CA GLY A 114 -24.21 1.25 -3.50
C GLY A 114 -23.90 0.64 -4.87
N GLU A 115 -22.79 1.04 -5.49
CA GLU A 115 -22.36 0.55 -6.80
C GLU A 115 -21.13 -0.35 -6.70
N GLU A 116 -20.95 -1.19 -7.71
CA GLU A 116 -19.75 -2.02 -7.83
C GLU A 116 -18.52 -1.18 -8.13
N VAL A 117 -17.37 -1.63 -7.59
CA VAL A 117 -16.07 -1.09 -7.91
C VAL A 117 -15.23 -2.19 -8.56
N GLY A 118 -14.55 -1.88 -9.66
CA GLY A 118 -13.71 -2.84 -10.39
C GLY A 118 -12.41 -2.21 -10.88
N PHE A 119 -11.57 -3.02 -11.51
CA PHE A 119 -10.33 -2.54 -12.12
C PHE A 119 -10.64 -1.78 -13.42
N PRO A 120 -10.31 -0.47 -13.52
CA PRO A 120 -10.58 0.30 -14.72
C PRO A 120 -9.70 -0.16 -15.89
N ALA A 121 -10.19 -0.04 -17.12
CA ALA A 121 -9.48 -0.47 -18.34
C ALA A 121 -8.13 0.24 -18.54
N GLU A 122 -7.99 1.45 -17.99
CA GLU A 122 -6.76 2.24 -18.02
C GLU A 122 -5.60 1.55 -17.30
N LEU A 123 -5.89 0.77 -16.25
CA LEU A 123 -4.86 -0.02 -15.57
C LEU A 123 -4.28 -1.11 -16.47
N ALA A 124 -5.12 -1.79 -17.24
CA ALA A 124 -4.65 -2.80 -18.18
C ALA A 124 -3.69 -2.19 -19.22
N LYS A 125 -4.00 -0.99 -19.73
CA LYS A 125 -3.11 -0.25 -20.64
C LYS A 125 -1.76 0.10 -20.01
N GLN A 126 -1.74 0.49 -18.73
CA GLN A 126 -0.50 0.82 -18.00
C GLN A 126 0.43 -0.39 -17.88
N PHE A 127 -0.13 -1.61 -17.79
CA PHE A 127 0.63 -2.86 -17.73
C PHE A 127 0.82 -3.54 -19.11
N ALA A 128 0.38 -2.90 -20.19
CA ALA A 128 0.41 -3.45 -21.56
C ALA A 128 -0.22 -4.85 -21.65
N VAL A 129 -1.42 -5.01 -21.07
CA VAL A 129 -2.22 -6.24 -21.01
C VAL A 129 -3.67 -5.96 -21.39
N GLY A 130 -4.45 -7.01 -21.69
CA GLY A 130 -5.88 -6.91 -21.97
C GLY A 130 -6.76 -6.76 -20.73
N ALA A 131 -6.30 -7.30 -19.59
CA ALA A 131 -6.95 -7.17 -18.28
C ALA A 131 -5.91 -7.07 -17.17
N PHE A 132 -6.21 -6.36 -16.06
CA PHE A 132 -5.25 -6.14 -14.97
C PHE A 132 -4.67 -7.45 -14.41
N LEU A 133 -5.48 -8.49 -14.30
CA LEU A 133 -5.08 -9.80 -13.76
C LEU A 133 -4.60 -10.79 -14.84
N GLU A 134 -4.43 -10.37 -16.09
CA GLU A 134 -3.95 -11.26 -17.17
C GLU A 134 -2.62 -11.94 -16.82
N ARG A 135 -1.70 -11.20 -16.18
CA ARG A 135 -0.35 -11.68 -15.79
C ARG A 135 -0.08 -11.47 -14.30
N ARG A 136 -1.13 -11.31 -13.51
CA ARG A 136 -1.04 -11.03 -12.08
C ARG A 136 -2.01 -11.91 -11.32
N GLU A 137 -1.62 -12.30 -10.13
CA GLU A 137 -2.49 -12.86 -9.10
C GLU A 137 -2.95 -11.78 -8.12
N LEU A 138 -4.06 -12.03 -7.43
CA LEU A 138 -4.64 -11.10 -6.48
C LEU A 138 -5.04 -11.84 -5.20
N GLY A 139 -4.58 -11.32 -4.06
CA GLY A 139 -5.09 -11.65 -2.75
C GLY A 139 -6.00 -10.53 -2.23
N VAL A 140 -7.12 -10.91 -1.68
CA VAL A 140 -8.14 -10.03 -1.11
C VAL A 140 -8.41 -10.48 0.32
N ILE A 141 -8.44 -9.55 1.28
CA ILE A 141 -8.95 -9.80 2.64
C ILE A 141 -9.99 -8.73 2.97
N ASN A 142 -11.20 -9.14 3.33
CA ASN A 142 -12.24 -8.20 3.71
C ASN A 142 -12.07 -7.78 5.18
N VAL A 143 -11.94 -6.49 5.45
CA VAL A 143 -11.77 -5.92 6.80
C VAL A 143 -12.96 -5.03 7.22
N GLY A 144 -13.99 -4.93 6.38
CA GLY A 144 -15.23 -4.19 6.65
C GLY A 144 -16.44 -5.10 6.85
N GLY A 145 -17.62 -4.56 6.59
CA GLY A 145 -18.89 -5.30 6.57
C GLY A 145 -18.92 -6.40 5.52
N PRO A 146 -19.98 -7.23 5.49
CA PRO A 146 -20.12 -8.31 4.50
C PRO A 146 -20.16 -7.78 3.06
N GLY A 147 -19.55 -8.54 2.14
CA GLY A 147 -19.58 -8.20 0.73
C GLY A 147 -19.27 -9.39 -0.18
N SER A 148 -19.02 -9.12 -1.44
CA SER A 148 -18.64 -10.15 -2.41
C SER A 148 -17.64 -9.64 -3.43
N VAL A 149 -16.84 -10.55 -3.96
CA VAL A 149 -15.99 -10.32 -5.14
C VAL A 149 -16.52 -11.19 -6.27
N VAL A 150 -16.86 -10.55 -7.39
CA VAL A 150 -17.30 -11.25 -8.61
C VAL A 150 -16.11 -11.38 -9.54
N VAL A 151 -15.67 -12.61 -9.83
CA VAL A 151 -14.55 -12.90 -10.72
C VAL A 151 -15.09 -13.63 -11.94
N ASP A 152 -14.92 -13.05 -13.12
CA ASP A 152 -15.40 -13.61 -14.40
C ASP A 152 -16.87 -14.12 -14.32
N GLY A 153 -17.74 -13.33 -13.68
CA GLY A 153 -19.16 -13.63 -13.49
C GLY A 153 -19.48 -14.55 -12.30
N LYS A 154 -18.50 -15.17 -11.64
CA LYS A 154 -18.70 -15.99 -10.45
C LYS A 154 -18.57 -15.16 -9.18
N SER A 155 -19.61 -15.14 -8.35
CA SER A 155 -19.64 -14.42 -7.08
C SER A 155 -19.02 -15.23 -5.95
N HIS A 156 -18.17 -14.59 -5.15
CA HIS A 156 -17.55 -15.13 -3.94
C HIS A 156 -17.92 -14.23 -2.76
N ALA A 157 -18.81 -14.69 -1.89
CA ALA A 157 -19.19 -13.96 -0.68
C ALA A 157 -18.03 -13.98 0.33
N LEU A 158 -17.71 -12.80 0.89
CA LEU A 158 -16.68 -12.61 1.91
C LEU A 158 -17.26 -11.90 3.13
N GLY A 159 -17.31 -12.59 4.26
CA GLY A 159 -17.53 -11.97 5.57
C GLY A 159 -16.30 -11.19 6.03
N PRO A 160 -16.41 -10.47 7.17
CA PRO A 160 -15.27 -9.85 7.81
C PRO A 160 -14.14 -10.86 8.09
N ARG A 161 -12.91 -10.52 7.70
CA ARG A 161 -11.68 -11.32 7.82
C ARG A 161 -11.61 -12.58 6.94
N ASP A 162 -12.56 -12.77 6.04
CA ASP A 162 -12.45 -13.79 4.98
C ASP A 162 -11.48 -13.31 3.89
N ALA A 163 -10.85 -14.27 3.23
CA ALA A 163 -9.92 -14.02 2.13
C ALA A 163 -10.40 -14.65 0.82
N LEU A 164 -9.97 -14.07 -0.30
CA LEU A 164 -10.10 -14.64 -1.63
C LEU A 164 -8.75 -14.55 -2.34
N TYR A 165 -8.30 -15.66 -2.88
CA TYR A 165 -7.25 -15.68 -3.87
C TYR A 165 -7.86 -15.73 -5.27
N VAL A 166 -7.36 -14.88 -6.17
CA VAL A 166 -7.71 -14.87 -7.59
C VAL A 166 -6.46 -15.15 -8.40
N GLY A 167 -6.45 -16.25 -9.14
CA GLY A 167 -5.33 -16.64 -9.99
C GLY A 167 -5.15 -15.72 -11.20
N MET A 168 -3.95 -15.69 -11.78
CA MET A 168 -3.69 -14.99 -13.03
C MET A 168 -4.57 -15.51 -14.17
N GLY A 169 -4.90 -14.62 -15.11
CA GLY A 169 -5.75 -14.91 -16.27
C GLY A 169 -7.19 -14.46 -16.12
N ALA A 170 -7.62 -14.05 -14.90
CA ALA A 170 -8.94 -13.46 -14.69
C ALA A 170 -9.09 -12.16 -15.51
N ARG A 171 -10.23 -12.01 -16.18
CA ARG A 171 -10.49 -10.88 -17.07
C ARG A 171 -11.24 -9.75 -16.39
N ASP A 172 -12.10 -10.10 -15.42
CA ASP A 172 -12.91 -9.14 -14.68
C ASP A 172 -12.93 -9.52 -13.19
N ALA A 173 -12.76 -8.53 -12.33
CA ALA A 173 -12.95 -8.67 -10.89
C ALA A 173 -13.62 -7.42 -10.35
N ARG A 174 -14.77 -7.58 -9.70
CA ARG A 174 -15.62 -6.52 -9.19
C ARG A 174 -15.95 -6.75 -7.73
N PHE A 175 -16.00 -5.67 -6.98
CA PHE A 175 -16.21 -5.65 -5.53
C PHE A 175 -17.58 -5.06 -5.23
N ARG A 176 -18.31 -5.67 -4.31
CA ARG A 176 -19.67 -5.23 -3.89
C ARG A 176 -19.79 -5.29 -2.37
N SER A 177 -20.38 -4.29 -1.77
CA SER A 177 -20.88 -4.35 -0.39
C SER A 177 -22.25 -5.00 -0.36
N ALA A 178 -22.55 -5.75 0.69
CA ALA A 178 -23.90 -6.24 0.92
C ALA A 178 -24.83 -5.11 1.41
N ASP A 179 -24.28 -4.17 2.17
CA ASP A 179 -24.96 -2.98 2.67
C ASP A 179 -24.06 -1.76 2.52
N ALA A 180 -24.59 -0.68 1.96
CA ALA A 180 -23.87 0.60 1.83
C ALA A 180 -23.69 1.33 3.19
N ALA A 181 -24.52 1.02 4.19
CA ALA A 181 -24.40 1.59 5.53
C ALA A 181 -23.33 0.89 6.37
N ASP A 182 -23.01 -0.38 6.06
CA ASP A 182 -21.89 -1.15 6.62
C ASP A 182 -21.03 -1.70 5.47
N PRO A 183 -20.26 -0.83 4.80
CA PRO A 183 -19.58 -1.20 3.57
C PRO A 183 -18.46 -2.21 3.80
N ALA A 184 -18.35 -3.15 2.87
CA ALA A 184 -17.18 -4.00 2.79
C ALA A 184 -15.95 -3.17 2.46
N LYS A 185 -14.80 -3.56 3.03
CA LYS A 185 -13.49 -2.96 2.81
C LYS A 185 -12.53 -4.07 2.41
N PHE A 186 -12.30 -4.20 1.13
CA PHE A 186 -11.43 -5.24 0.59
C PHE A 186 -10.00 -4.72 0.49
N TYR A 187 -9.13 -5.17 1.37
CA TYR A 187 -7.69 -4.93 1.27
C TYR A 187 -7.10 -5.83 0.20
N LEU A 188 -6.22 -5.28 -0.65
CA LEU A 188 -5.73 -5.90 -1.86
C LEU A 188 -4.19 -5.95 -1.89
N ASN A 189 -3.64 -7.13 -2.17
CA ASN A 189 -2.27 -7.28 -2.66
C ASN A 189 -2.29 -8.02 -4.00
N SER A 190 -1.56 -7.53 -5.00
CA SER A 190 -1.42 -8.20 -6.28
C SER A 190 0.03 -8.29 -6.68
N ALA A 191 0.44 -9.44 -7.18
CA ALA A 191 1.80 -9.74 -7.62
C ALA A 191 1.83 -10.19 -9.09
N PRO A 192 2.93 -10.01 -9.84
CA PRO A 192 3.13 -10.72 -11.09
C PRO A 192 3.04 -12.22 -10.88
N ALA A 193 2.48 -12.94 -11.83
CA ALA A 193 2.37 -14.38 -11.76
C ALA A 193 2.88 -15.04 -13.06
N HIS A 194 3.54 -16.20 -12.92
CA HIS A 194 4.10 -16.97 -14.03
C HIS A 194 3.35 -18.29 -14.26
N ARG A 195 2.39 -18.62 -13.37
CA ARG A 195 1.47 -19.74 -13.52
C ARG A 195 0.09 -19.37 -12.97
N ALA A 196 -0.94 -19.97 -13.56
CA ALA A 196 -2.30 -19.85 -13.05
C ALA A 196 -2.53 -20.83 -11.89
N CYS A 197 -3.13 -20.36 -10.81
CA CYS A 197 -3.63 -21.17 -9.72
C CYS A 197 -5.13 -20.95 -9.57
N PRO A 198 -5.90 -21.92 -9.05
CA PRO A 198 -7.35 -21.81 -8.94
C PRO A 198 -7.79 -20.67 -8.02
N THR A 199 -8.79 -19.89 -8.44
CA THR A 199 -9.45 -18.94 -7.54
C THR A 199 -10.13 -19.66 -6.38
N ARG A 200 -9.78 -19.26 -5.15
CA ARG A 200 -10.27 -19.92 -3.94
C ARG A 200 -10.56 -18.93 -2.81
N ARG A 201 -11.75 -19.04 -2.23
CA ARG A 201 -12.11 -18.38 -0.98
C ARG A 201 -11.58 -19.18 0.22
N VAL A 202 -11.14 -18.46 1.26
CA VAL A 202 -10.74 -19.01 2.56
C VAL A 202 -11.42 -18.18 3.64
N THR A 203 -12.17 -18.80 4.52
CA THR A 203 -12.71 -18.14 5.71
C THR A 203 -11.63 -18.04 6.79
N GLN A 204 -11.78 -17.12 7.75
CA GLN A 204 -10.88 -17.04 8.90
C GLN A 204 -10.80 -18.39 9.66
N ALA A 205 -11.91 -19.14 9.72
CA ALA A 205 -11.95 -20.44 10.39
C ALA A 205 -11.17 -21.55 9.66
N GLU A 206 -11.00 -21.44 8.35
CA GLU A 206 -10.22 -22.37 7.53
C GLU A 206 -8.72 -22.05 7.52
N ALA A 207 -8.32 -20.88 8.04
CA ALA A 207 -6.92 -20.48 8.10
C ALA A 207 -6.11 -21.42 9.01
N ALA A 208 -4.89 -21.73 8.61
CA ALA A 208 -3.95 -22.35 9.54
C ALA A 208 -3.56 -21.31 10.60
N SER A 209 -3.92 -21.54 11.87
CA SER A 209 -3.70 -20.59 12.94
C SER A 209 -2.71 -21.08 13.99
N THR A 210 -1.95 -20.13 14.56
CA THR A 210 -1.00 -20.37 15.65
C THR A 210 -0.99 -19.20 16.61
N THR A 211 -1.14 -19.47 17.90
CA THR A 211 -0.99 -18.44 18.95
C THR A 211 0.44 -18.46 19.49
N LEU A 212 1.09 -17.30 19.48
CA LEU A 212 2.47 -17.11 19.91
C LEU A 212 2.57 -15.95 20.90
N GLY A 213 3.71 -15.93 21.62
CA GLY A 213 4.03 -14.85 22.55
C GLY A 213 3.42 -15.05 23.93
N ASP A 214 3.64 -14.07 24.79
CA ASP A 214 3.26 -14.09 26.21
C ASP A 214 2.81 -12.70 26.67
N ALA A 215 1.92 -12.65 27.66
CA ALA A 215 1.45 -11.40 28.26
C ALA A 215 2.61 -10.65 28.94
N LYS A 216 3.60 -11.35 29.53
CA LYS A 216 4.77 -10.76 30.17
C LYS A 216 5.63 -9.95 29.19
N THR A 217 5.67 -10.35 27.93
CA THR A 217 6.39 -9.64 26.87
C THR A 217 5.49 -8.76 26.01
N ALA A 218 4.20 -8.62 26.40
CA ALA A 218 3.20 -7.80 25.73
C ALA A 218 3.10 -8.08 24.21
N ASN A 219 3.26 -9.35 23.80
CA ASN A 219 3.27 -9.75 22.39
C ASN A 219 2.43 -11.01 22.10
N ARG A 220 1.48 -11.34 22.98
CA ARG A 220 0.59 -12.48 22.74
C ARG A 220 -0.35 -12.20 21.60
N ARG A 221 -0.34 -13.05 20.57
CA ARG A 221 -1.05 -12.84 19.31
C ARG A 221 -1.38 -14.14 18.63
N THR A 222 -2.44 -14.13 17.82
CA THR A 222 -2.80 -15.25 16.95
C THR A 222 -2.52 -14.88 15.49
N ILE A 223 -1.75 -15.71 14.81
CA ILE A 223 -1.42 -15.59 13.38
C ILE A 223 -2.38 -16.49 12.62
N TYR A 224 -3.11 -15.92 11.65
CA TYR A 224 -3.98 -16.62 10.71
C TYR A 224 -3.32 -16.62 9.33
N LYS A 225 -2.81 -17.79 8.92
CA LYS A 225 -2.21 -18.00 7.61
C LYS A 225 -3.33 -18.32 6.62
N LEU A 226 -3.73 -17.32 5.79
CA LEU A 226 -4.90 -17.40 4.92
C LEU A 226 -4.53 -17.86 3.51
N LEU A 227 -3.67 -17.12 2.84
CA LEU A 227 -3.20 -17.39 1.48
C LEU A 227 -1.73 -17.82 1.55
N VAL A 228 -1.50 -19.07 1.94
CA VAL A 228 -0.16 -19.66 2.06
C VAL A 228 -0.18 -21.12 1.55
N PRO A 229 0.97 -21.67 1.13
CA PRO A 229 1.07 -23.09 0.80
C PRO A 229 0.49 -23.98 1.90
N GLY A 230 -0.26 -25.00 1.50
CA GLY A 230 -0.97 -25.90 2.42
C GLY A 230 -2.40 -25.44 2.76
N VAL A 231 -2.71 -24.16 2.64
CA VAL A 231 -4.09 -23.60 2.75
C VAL A 231 -4.64 -23.31 1.37
N VAL A 232 -3.92 -22.49 0.58
CA VAL A 232 -4.26 -22.15 -0.81
C VAL A 232 -3.02 -22.24 -1.67
N GLU A 233 -3.15 -22.81 -2.85
CA GLU A 233 -2.11 -22.75 -3.86
C GLU A 233 -2.12 -21.38 -4.52
N THR A 234 -1.01 -20.66 -4.40
CA THR A 234 -0.76 -19.35 -5.03
C THR A 234 0.48 -19.41 -5.91
N CYS A 235 0.75 -18.41 -6.75
CA CYS A 235 1.95 -18.42 -7.60
C CYS A 235 3.18 -17.99 -6.79
N GLN A 236 3.14 -16.82 -6.18
CA GLN A 236 4.21 -16.29 -5.32
C GLN A 236 3.69 -15.43 -4.16
N LEU A 237 2.45 -14.92 -4.25
CA LEU A 237 1.85 -14.10 -3.20
C LEU A 237 1.52 -14.96 -1.98
N THR A 238 1.90 -14.50 -0.78
CA THR A 238 1.43 -15.05 0.48
C THR A 238 0.81 -13.95 1.32
N MET A 239 -0.32 -14.24 1.99
CA MET A 239 -1.01 -13.29 2.85
C MET A 239 -1.61 -13.96 4.07
N GLY A 240 -1.62 -13.23 5.16
CA GLY A 240 -2.32 -13.61 6.37
C GLY A 240 -2.57 -12.43 7.27
N MET A 241 -3.05 -12.73 8.46
CA MET A 241 -3.47 -11.74 9.42
C MET A 241 -2.95 -12.12 10.80
N THR A 242 -2.50 -11.11 11.57
CA THR A 242 -2.10 -11.28 12.96
C THR A 242 -2.97 -10.42 13.85
N VAL A 243 -3.60 -11.03 14.83
CA VAL A 243 -4.48 -10.38 15.82
C VAL A 243 -3.76 -10.36 17.15
N LEU A 244 -3.48 -9.19 17.69
CA LEU A 244 -2.91 -9.04 19.03
C LEU A 244 -4.02 -9.19 20.07
N GLU A 245 -3.72 -9.92 21.16
CA GLU A 245 -4.63 -10.01 22.30
C GLU A 245 -4.64 -8.71 23.11
N PRO A 246 -5.74 -8.40 23.82
CA PRO A 246 -5.80 -7.25 24.73
C PRO A 246 -4.60 -7.22 25.70
N GLY A 247 -3.95 -6.06 25.83
CA GLY A 247 -2.72 -5.90 26.63
C GLY A 247 -1.44 -6.21 25.86
N SER A 248 -1.51 -6.80 24.68
CA SER A 248 -0.35 -7.01 23.80
C SER A 248 -0.26 -5.87 22.79
N VAL A 249 0.92 -5.31 22.62
CA VAL A 249 1.17 -4.15 21.77
C VAL A 249 2.30 -4.36 20.76
N TRP A 250 3.15 -5.40 20.95
CA TRP A 250 4.26 -5.74 20.06
C TRP A 250 3.89 -6.83 19.06
N ASN A 251 4.19 -6.62 17.81
CA ASN A 251 4.25 -7.69 16.80
C ASN A 251 5.65 -7.78 16.21
N THR A 252 6.02 -8.97 15.75
CA THR A 252 7.28 -9.26 15.05
C THR A 252 8.49 -8.72 15.82
N PHE A 253 8.51 -9.00 17.13
CA PHE A 253 9.64 -8.66 17.98
C PHE A 253 10.05 -9.89 18.81
N PRO A 254 11.33 -10.29 18.80
CA PRO A 254 12.47 -9.73 18.06
C PRO A 254 12.18 -9.63 16.55
N THR A 255 12.75 -8.60 15.92
CA THR A 255 12.53 -8.32 14.51
C THR A 255 13.40 -9.18 13.59
N HIS A 256 13.11 -9.14 12.29
CA HIS A 256 13.88 -9.85 11.26
C HIS A 256 13.90 -9.03 9.96
N THR A 257 14.75 -9.45 9.04
CA THR A 257 14.71 -9.14 7.62
C THR A 257 14.50 -10.42 6.81
N HIS A 258 14.26 -10.32 5.53
CA HIS A 258 14.33 -11.44 4.59
C HIS A 258 14.65 -10.94 3.19
N GLU A 259 15.91 -11.05 2.78
CA GLU A 259 16.38 -10.48 1.52
C GLU A 259 15.74 -11.12 0.28
N ARG A 260 15.13 -12.31 0.42
CA ARG A 260 14.48 -13.06 -0.66
C ARG A 260 13.10 -12.57 -1.03
N ARG A 261 12.49 -11.66 -0.26
CA ARG A 261 11.14 -11.15 -0.50
C ARG A 261 10.88 -9.83 0.22
N MET A 262 9.96 -9.05 -0.32
CA MET A 262 9.42 -7.88 0.35
C MET A 262 8.19 -8.25 1.20
N GLU A 263 7.78 -7.37 2.10
CA GLU A 263 6.56 -7.52 2.88
C GLU A 263 5.79 -6.19 3.00
N VAL A 264 4.47 -6.26 3.02
CA VAL A 264 3.59 -5.12 3.31
C VAL A 264 2.83 -5.41 4.59
N TYR A 265 2.83 -4.44 5.52
CA TYR A 265 1.96 -4.46 6.69
C TYR A 265 0.81 -3.47 6.52
N PHE A 266 -0.42 -3.95 6.60
CA PHE A 266 -1.61 -3.12 6.64
C PHE A 266 -2.23 -3.22 8.04
N TYR A 267 -2.33 -2.08 8.73
CA TYR A 267 -2.81 -1.99 10.10
C TYR A 267 -4.29 -1.60 10.16
N PHE A 268 -5.08 -2.33 10.94
CA PHE A 268 -6.50 -2.04 11.10
C PHE A 268 -7.04 -2.44 12.48
N ALA A 269 -8.31 -2.21 12.73
CA ALA A 269 -8.95 -2.37 14.04
C ALA A 269 -8.25 -1.53 15.14
N LEU A 270 -7.83 -0.33 14.77
CA LEU A 270 -7.29 0.69 15.66
C LEU A 270 -8.36 1.77 15.91
N PRO A 271 -8.64 2.15 17.14
CA PRO A 271 -9.46 3.33 17.44
C PRO A 271 -8.83 4.62 16.88
N PRO A 272 -9.63 5.69 16.69
CA PRO A 272 -9.15 6.93 16.08
C PRO A 272 -7.99 7.62 16.81
N ASP A 273 -7.89 7.45 18.13
CA ASP A 273 -6.85 8.01 18.99
C ASP A 273 -5.61 7.11 19.13
N ALA A 274 -5.66 5.89 18.58
CA ALA A 274 -4.55 4.95 18.62
C ALA A 274 -3.56 5.12 17.45
N ALA A 275 -2.36 4.62 17.67
CA ALA A 275 -1.31 4.58 16.66
C ALA A 275 -0.43 3.34 16.83
N VAL A 276 0.24 2.97 15.75
CA VAL A 276 1.35 2.01 15.75
C VAL A 276 2.61 2.74 15.34
N VAL A 277 3.68 2.62 16.13
CA VAL A 277 5.03 2.98 15.70
C VAL A 277 5.58 1.79 14.94
N HIS A 278 5.60 1.89 13.61
CA HIS A 278 6.15 0.88 12.73
C HIS A 278 7.64 1.11 12.58
N LEU A 279 8.45 0.17 13.06
CA LEU A 279 9.90 0.19 12.90
C LEU A 279 10.25 -0.32 11.51
N CYS A 280 11.17 0.35 10.84
CA CYS A 280 11.67 0.03 9.50
C CYS A 280 13.15 0.44 9.37
N GLY A 281 13.72 0.29 8.19
CA GLY A 281 15.12 0.62 7.95
C GLY A 281 16.04 -0.59 8.13
N ARG A 282 17.34 -0.35 8.02
CA ARG A 282 18.35 -1.38 8.29
C ARG A 282 18.48 -1.63 9.80
N PRO A 283 18.87 -2.82 10.23
CA PRO A 283 19.06 -3.12 11.66
C PRO A 283 20.04 -2.18 12.36
N ASP A 284 21.08 -1.74 11.65
CA ASP A 284 22.13 -0.84 12.14
C ASP A 284 21.77 0.66 11.99
N GLU A 285 20.61 0.97 11.43
CA GLU A 285 20.12 2.33 11.19
C GLU A 285 18.59 2.35 11.13
N THR A 286 17.95 2.09 12.28
CA THR A 286 16.49 1.98 12.34
C THR A 286 15.79 3.32 12.13
N ARG A 287 14.60 3.26 11.54
CA ARG A 287 13.66 4.35 11.31
C ARG A 287 12.28 3.95 11.81
N HIS A 288 11.37 4.89 11.86
CA HIS A 288 9.99 4.59 12.19
C HIS A 288 9.01 5.42 11.40
N ILE A 289 7.80 4.89 11.25
CA ILE A 289 6.64 5.58 10.69
C ILE A 289 5.50 5.44 11.68
N VAL A 290 4.90 6.56 12.09
CA VAL A 290 3.68 6.53 12.91
C VAL A 290 2.50 6.24 11.97
N VAL A 291 1.85 5.09 12.18
CA VAL A 291 0.77 4.56 11.36
C VAL A 291 -0.55 4.67 12.11
N ARG A 292 -1.63 4.96 11.39
CA ARG A 292 -3.00 5.04 11.89
C ARG A 292 -3.84 3.89 11.34
N ASN A 293 -5.09 3.85 11.76
CA ASN A 293 -6.04 2.86 11.26
C ASN A 293 -6.15 2.90 9.73
N GLU A 294 -6.17 1.73 9.11
CA GLU A 294 -6.34 1.53 7.67
C GLU A 294 -5.22 2.15 6.80
N GLN A 295 -4.00 2.17 7.32
CA GLN A 295 -2.80 2.53 6.57
C GLN A 295 -1.89 1.31 6.39
N ALA A 296 -1.11 1.30 5.29
CA ALA A 296 -0.15 0.23 5.02
C ALA A 296 1.27 0.76 4.89
N VAL A 297 2.25 -0.09 5.21
CA VAL A 297 3.68 0.21 5.04
C VAL A 297 4.30 -0.85 4.14
N ILE A 298 5.01 -0.39 3.12
CA ILE A 298 5.80 -1.23 2.21
C ILE A 298 7.19 -1.40 2.81
N ASN A 299 7.59 -2.64 3.09
CA ASN A 299 8.89 -2.99 3.64
C ASN A 299 9.74 -3.65 2.56
N PRO A 300 10.80 -2.99 2.06
CA PRO A 300 11.78 -3.62 1.20
C PRO A 300 12.46 -4.81 1.89
N SER A 301 13.00 -5.74 1.12
CA SER A 301 13.69 -6.93 1.62
C SER A 301 14.79 -6.64 2.65
N TRP A 302 15.54 -5.55 2.45
CA TRP A 302 16.62 -5.10 3.35
C TRP A 302 16.12 -4.42 4.65
N SER A 303 14.84 -4.10 4.73
CA SER A 303 14.26 -3.39 5.87
C SER A 303 13.71 -4.36 6.90
N LEU A 304 14.14 -4.19 8.15
CA LEU A 304 13.38 -4.81 9.24
C LEU A 304 11.96 -4.22 9.29
N HIS A 305 11.06 -4.98 9.88
CA HIS A 305 9.67 -4.56 10.07
C HIS A 305 9.13 -5.13 11.38
N SER A 306 8.63 -4.24 12.20
CA SER A 306 8.03 -4.54 13.49
C SER A 306 7.07 -3.41 13.86
N GLY A 307 6.19 -3.63 14.83
CA GLY A 307 5.28 -2.60 15.26
C GLY A 307 5.02 -2.64 16.76
N VAL A 308 4.91 -1.45 17.37
CA VAL A 308 4.42 -1.30 18.73
C VAL A 308 3.25 -0.33 18.75
N GLY A 309 2.10 -0.81 19.18
CA GLY A 309 0.87 -0.01 19.27
C GLY A 309 0.72 0.70 20.61
N THR A 310 -0.08 1.76 20.63
CA THR A 310 -0.57 2.35 21.88
C THR A 310 -1.59 1.46 22.59
N GLN A 311 -2.13 0.49 21.87
CA GLN A 311 -2.99 -0.60 22.35
C GLN A 311 -2.96 -1.77 21.37
N ALA A 312 -3.68 -2.85 21.67
CA ALA A 312 -3.79 -4.01 20.78
C ALA A 312 -4.43 -3.62 19.44
N TYR A 313 -3.98 -4.24 18.36
CA TYR A 313 -4.41 -4.01 16.99
C TYR A 313 -4.36 -5.30 16.17
N THR A 314 -4.85 -5.21 14.96
CA THR A 314 -4.73 -6.28 13.96
C THR A 314 -3.94 -5.75 12.76
N PHE A 315 -3.14 -6.61 12.13
CA PHE A 315 -2.51 -6.26 10.87
C PHE A 315 -2.54 -7.43 9.89
N ILE A 316 -2.63 -7.09 8.61
CA ILE A 316 -2.44 -8.03 7.52
C ILE A 316 -0.99 -7.90 7.06
N TRP A 317 -0.37 -9.04 6.84
CA TRP A 317 0.92 -9.15 6.18
C TRP A 317 0.73 -9.77 4.79
N GLY A 318 1.45 -9.22 3.81
CA GLY A 318 1.46 -9.70 2.44
C GLY A 318 2.89 -9.71 1.91
N MET A 319 3.35 -10.86 1.40
CA MET A 319 4.72 -11.06 0.95
C MET A 319 4.75 -11.51 -0.50
N VAL A 320 5.78 -11.05 -1.21
CA VAL A 320 6.10 -11.42 -2.60
C VAL A 320 7.61 -11.51 -2.75
N GLY A 321 8.11 -12.50 -3.47
CA GLY A 321 9.54 -12.66 -3.75
C GLY A 321 9.91 -14.05 -4.23
N GLU A 322 11.12 -14.47 -3.93
CA GLU A 322 11.75 -15.70 -4.41
C GLU A 322 11.11 -16.99 -3.87
N ASN A 323 10.46 -16.92 -2.70
CA ASN A 323 9.87 -18.10 -2.08
C ASN A 323 8.61 -17.77 -1.27
N GLN A 324 7.87 -18.82 -0.88
CA GLN A 324 6.66 -18.76 -0.07
C GLN A 324 6.82 -19.41 1.30
N VAL A 325 8.05 -19.69 1.74
CA VAL A 325 8.34 -20.31 3.02
C VAL A 325 8.08 -19.31 4.13
N PHE A 326 7.06 -19.54 4.95
CA PHE A 326 6.65 -18.57 6.00
C PHE A 326 7.79 -18.28 6.99
N ASP A 327 8.55 -19.29 7.36
CA ASP A 327 9.64 -19.20 8.35
C ASP A 327 10.99 -18.78 7.75
N ASP A 328 11.04 -18.33 6.49
CA ASP A 328 12.24 -17.74 5.87
C ASP A 328 12.46 -16.34 6.42
N MET A 329 13.12 -16.25 7.59
CA MET A 329 13.37 -15.04 8.35
C MET A 329 14.81 -14.98 8.81
N ASP A 330 15.49 -13.87 8.52
CA ASP A 330 16.84 -13.55 9.02
C ASP A 330 16.68 -12.78 10.35
N HIS A 331 16.64 -13.53 11.45
CA HIS A 331 16.40 -12.97 12.79
C HIS A 331 17.52 -12.04 13.24
N ILE A 332 17.15 -10.92 13.85
CA ILE A 332 18.07 -9.90 14.36
C ILE A 332 18.00 -9.91 15.88
N ALA A 333 19.15 -10.06 16.53
CA ALA A 333 19.21 -9.96 17.99
C ALA A 333 18.89 -8.51 18.43
N THR A 334 18.11 -8.37 19.51
CA THR A 334 17.72 -7.04 20.02
C THR A 334 18.93 -6.14 20.31
N ALA A 335 20.05 -6.73 20.70
CA ALA A 335 21.29 -6.00 20.98
C ALA A 335 21.99 -5.43 19.73
N GLU A 336 21.61 -5.87 18.52
CA GLU A 336 22.15 -5.42 17.24
C GLU A 336 21.38 -4.21 16.68
N LEU A 337 20.19 -3.94 17.22
CA LEU A 337 19.37 -2.82 16.76
C LEU A 337 19.95 -1.47 17.20
N ARG A 338 19.97 -0.51 16.27
CA ARG A 338 20.45 0.88 16.49
C ARG A 338 19.55 1.91 15.88
#